data_26369da83d2bc4e963063014b0e1642b
#
_entry.id   26369da83d2bc4e963063014b0e1642b
#
_cell.length_a   1.000
_cell.length_b   1.000
_cell.length_c   1.000
_cell.angle_alpha   90.00
_cell.angle_beta   90.00
_cell.angle_gamma   90.00
#
_symmetry.space_group_name_H-M   'P 1'
#
loop_
_entity.id
_entity.type
_entity.pdbx_description
1 polymer ?
#
loop_
_entity_poly.entity_id
_entity_poly.type
_entity_poly.pdbx_seq_one_letter_code
_entity_poly.pdbx_strand_id
1 'polypeptide(L)'
;PGEPLFYGGAGLEMSETQFPDGYGVQLSATDKLMTVVAFYHGAPITKDVIATFTMYFAPKAKPVKAMDVYQVGVNIVCFTKFGDRPADQTDEGIEIGPGVQVRTAPLKFSMDGCVKYAYPHGHDELLLIALENKTKKQTLLRTIPDAERDGTLREFLPHQVYKDSQGFPISKDEDYEMVM
;
A
#
# COMPACT_ATOMS: atom_id res chain seq x y z
N PRO A 1 8.28 -6.42 -20.98
CA PRO A 1 7.18 -6.45 -20.04
C PRO A 1 7.47 -5.40 -18.98
N GLY A 2 6.52 -4.49 -18.73
CA GLY A 2 6.63 -3.49 -17.68
C GLY A 2 6.68 -4.14 -16.29
N GLU A 3 7.15 -3.40 -15.31
CA GLU A 3 7.12 -3.85 -13.92
C GLU A 3 5.67 -3.99 -13.46
N PRO A 4 5.34 -5.00 -12.63
CA PRO A 4 4.02 -5.10 -12.07
C PRO A 4 3.74 -3.90 -11.16
N LEU A 5 2.59 -3.26 -11.36
CA LEU A 5 2.10 -2.19 -10.49
C LEU A 5 1.01 -2.76 -9.59
N PHE A 6 1.06 -2.38 -8.32
CA PHE A 6 0.02 -2.73 -7.38
C PHE A 6 -1.10 -1.69 -7.42
N TYR A 7 -2.27 -2.06 -7.87
CA TYR A 7 -3.41 -1.14 -8.02
C TYR A 7 -4.34 -1.11 -6.80
N GLY A 8 -4.35 -2.15 -6.02
CA GLY A 8 -5.17 -2.26 -4.83
C GLY A 8 -5.21 -3.67 -4.29
N GLY A 9 -5.76 -3.81 -3.12
CA GLY A 9 -5.93 -5.09 -2.44
C GLY A 9 -7.13 -5.05 -1.53
N ALA A 10 -7.49 -6.21 -1.04
CA ALA A 10 -8.44 -6.40 0.03
C ALA A 10 -7.93 -7.52 0.94
N GLY A 11 -8.14 -7.39 2.22
CA GLY A 11 -7.67 -8.34 3.20
C GLY A 11 -8.22 -8.00 4.58
N LEU A 12 -7.51 -8.38 5.61
CA LEU A 12 -7.86 -7.99 6.97
C LEU A 12 -7.83 -6.47 7.14
N GLU A 13 -6.87 -5.80 6.49
CA GLU A 13 -6.69 -4.36 6.64
C GLU A 13 -7.74 -3.53 5.91
N MET A 14 -8.30 -4.04 4.82
CA MET A 14 -9.27 -3.30 4.02
C MET A 14 -10.06 -4.24 3.10
N SER A 15 -11.38 -4.10 3.10
CA SER A 15 -12.27 -4.93 2.28
C SER A 15 -12.43 -4.44 0.84
N GLU A 16 -12.19 -3.16 0.59
CA GLU A 16 -12.28 -2.56 -0.75
C GLU A 16 -11.30 -1.42 -0.95
N THR A 17 -10.86 -1.22 -2.19
CA THR A 17 -10.10 -0.05 -2.64
C THR A 17 -11.04 0.86 -3.44
N GLN A 18 -11.26 2.07 -2.94
CA GLN A 18 -12.10 3.06 -3.60
C GLN A 18 -11.35 4.38 -3.76
N PHE A 19 -11.10 4.78 -4.99
CA PHE A 19 -10.44 6.05 -5.30
C PHE A 19 -11.34 7.26 -5.04
N PRO A 20 -10.77 8.48 -4.90
CA PRO A 20 -11.57 9.69 -4.80
C PRO A 20 -12.44 9.90 -6.03
N ASP A 21 -13.59 10.55 -5.85
CA ASP A 21 -14.52 10.83 -6.93
C ASP A 21 -13.84 11.61 -8.07
N GLY A 22 -14.09 11.15 -9.29
CA GLY A 22 -13.52 11.73 -10.49
C GLY A 22 -12.07 11.30 -10.79
N TYR A 23 -11.51 10.38 -10.04
CA TYR A 23 -10.18 9.83 -10.24
C TYR A 23 -10.21 8.30 -10.44
N GLY A 24 -9.18 7.78 -11.10
CA GLY A 24 -9.04 6.35 -11.30
C GLY A 24 -7.67 5.99 -11.87
N VAL A 25 -7.40 4.71 -11.97
CA VAL A 25 -6.16 4.21 -12.57
C VAL A 25 -6.47 3.76 -13.99
N GLN A 26 -5.61 4.17 -14.92
CA GLN A 26 -5.76 3.80 -16.31
C GLN A 26 -5.26 2.37 -16.54
N LEU A 27 -6.11 1.55 -17.16
CA LEU A 27 -5.73 0.25 -17.67
C LEU A 27 -5.73 0.27 -19.20
N SER A 28 -4.72 -0.33 -19.79
CA SER A 28 -4.62 -0.56 -21.22
C SER A 28 -5.26 -1.91 -21.61
N ALA A 29 -5.75 -2.01 -22.82
CA ALA A 29 -6.26 -3.30 -23.35
C ALA A 29 -5.17 -4.40 -23.42
N THR A 30 -3.92 -4.01 -23.37
CA THR A 30 -2.76 -4.92 -23.38
C THR A 30 -2.25 -5.29 -21.98
N ASP A 31 -2.76 -4.65 -20.94
CA ASP A 31 -2.35 -4.94 -19.58
C ASP A 31 -2.84 -6.32 -19.16
N LYS A 32 -2.00 -7.01 -18.41
CA LYS A 32 -2.33 -8.28 -17.78
C LYS A 32 -2.60 -8.05 -16.32
N LEU A 33 -3.79 -8.41 -15.88
CA LEU A 33 -4.11 -8.40 -14.46
C LEU A 33 -3.59 -9.68 -13.81
N MET A 34 -2.88 -9.52 -12.72
CA MET A 34 -2.43 -10.62 -11.88
C MET A 34 -3.02 -10.43 -10.49
N THR A 35 -3.54 -11.50 -9.93
CA THR A 35 -4.03 -11.53 -8.56
C THR A 35 -3.16 -12.47 -7.74
N VAL A 36 -2.70 -11.99 -6.60
CA VAL A 36 -2.05 -12.82 -5.58
C VAL A 36 -3.05 -12.97 -4.43
N VAL A 37 -3.35 -14.21 -4.07
CA VAL A 37 -4.27 -14.52 -2.98
C VAL A 37 -3.52 -15.32 -1.95
N ALA A 38 -3.43 -14.80 -0.72
CA ALA A 38 -2.91 -15.52 0.42
C ALA A 38 -4.09 -15.92 1.33
N PHE A 39 -4.15 -17.19 1.67
CA PHE A 39 -5.12 -17.71 2.63
C PHE A 39 -4.40 -18.08 3.92
N TYR A 40 -4.80 -17.43 5.01
CA TYR A 40 -4.43 -17.89 6.34
C TYR A 40 -5.61 -18.65 6.95
N HIS A 41 -5.36 -19.88 7.34
CA HIS A 41 -6.41 -20.74 7.89
C HIS A 41 -5.90 -21.51 9.11
N GLY A 42 -6.41 -21.18 10.27
CA GLY A 42 -6.08 -21.84 11.54
C GLY A 42 -6.81 -23.19 11.81
N ALA A 43 -7.55 -23.72 10.84
CA ALA A 43 -8.35 -24.94 10.98
C ALA A 43 -7.90 -26.05 10.01
N PRO A 44 -8.40 -27.29 10.13
CA PRO A 44 -8.11 -28.37 9.21
C PRO A 44 -8.49 -28.01 7.77
N ILE A 45 -7.80 -28.61 6.82
CA ILE A 45 -7.87 -28.36 5.38
C ILE A 45 -9.29 -28.01 4.89
N THR A 46 -9.44 -26.79 4.35
CA THR A 46 -10.64 -26.37 3.61
C THR A 46 -10.45 -26.72 2.15
N LYS A 47 -11.49 -27.22 1.51
CA LYS A 47 -11.56 -27.50 0.08
C LYS A 47 -12.47 -26.51 -0.60
N ASP A 48 -12.27 -26.33 -1.91
CA ASP A 48 -13.17 -25.55 -2.77
C ASP A 48 -13.31 -24.08 -2.35
N VAL A 49 -12.17 -23.44 -2.05
CA VAL A 49 -12.13 -22.01 -1.74
C VAL A 49 -12.21 -21.20 -3.04
N ILE A 50 -13.16 -20.27 -3.10
CA ILE A 50 -13.34 -19.36 -4.24
C ILE A 50 -13.03 -17.95 -3.78
N ALA A 51 -12.08 -17.28 -4.45
CA ALA A 51 -11.84 -15.85 -4.30
C ALA A 51 -12.50 -15.08 -5.44
N THR A 52 -13.31 -14.08 -5.12
CA THR A 52 -14.00 -13.25 -6.11
C THR A 52 -13.48 -11.83 -6.03
N PHE A 53 -13.08 -11.28 -7.17
CA PHE A 53 -12.62 -9.90 -7.30
C PHE A 53 -13.58 -9.15 -8.20
N THR A 54 -14.06 -8.00 -7.72
CA THR A 54 -14.92 -7.11 -8.49
C THR A 54 -14.19 -5.83 -8.81
N MET A 55 -14.11 -5.48 -10.09
CA MET A 55 -13.51 -4.22 -10.55
C MET A 55 -14.58 -3.34 -11.17
N TYR A 56 -14.60 -2.08 -10.79
CA TYR A 56 -15.51 -1.08 -11.32
C TYR A 56 -14.78 -0.17 -12.29
N PHE A 57 -15.32 -0.02 -13.49
CA PHE A 57 -14.76 0.83 -14.53
C PHE A 57 -15.59 2.10 -14.70
N ALA A 58 -14.91 3.22 -14.91
CA ALA A 58 -15.59 4.47 -15.22
C ALA A 58 -16.33 4.37 -16.56
N PRO A 59 -17.61 4.78 -16.63
CA PRO A 59 -18.33 4.83 -17.89
C PRO A 59 -17.67 5.81 -18.88
N LYS A 60 -17.66 5.48 -20.18
CA LYS A 60 -17.13 6.35 -21.22
C LYS A 60 -17.76 7.77 -21.23
N ALA A 61 -19.02 7.87 -20.82
CA ALA A 61 -19.75 9.14 -20.73
C ALA A 61 -19.33 10.02 -19.53
N LYS A 62 -18.59 9.44 -18.55
CA LYS A 62 -18.09 10.15 -17.37
C LYS A 62 -16.62 9.78 -17.16
N PRO A 63 -15.72 10.27 -18.01
CA PRO A 63 -14.30 9.97 -17.87
C PRO A 63 -13.77 10.52 -16.55
N VAL A 64 -12.89 9.77 -15.93
CA VAL A 64 -12.17 10.16 -14.71
C VAL A 64 -10.75 10.61 -15.05
N LYS A 65 -10.14 11.37 -14.16
CA LYS A 65 -8.72 11.75 -14.29
C LYS A 65 -7.86 10.54 -13.91
N ALA A 66 -6.89 10.25 -14.75
CA ALA A 66 -5.93 9.19 -14.47
C ALA A 66 -5.01 9.58 -13.31
N MET A 67 -4.71 8.59 -12.47
CA MET A 67 -3.69 8.66 -11.43
C MET A 67 -2.59 7.64 -11.74
N ASP A 68 -1.37 8.02 -11.46
CA ASP A 68 -0.24 7.10 -11.44
C ASP A 68 -0.17 6.41 -10.06
N VAL A 69 0.31 5.18 -10.05
CA VAL A 69 0.47 4.39 -8.82
C VAL A 69 1.94 4.37 -8.44
N TYR A 70 2.21 4.75 -7.21
CA TYR A 70 3.52 4.66 -6.58
C TYR A 70 3.46 3.71 -5.40
N GLN A 71 4.34 2.72 -5.41
CA GLN A 71 4.53 1.83 -4.27
C GLN A 71 5.74 2.29 -3.47
N VAL A 72 5.54 2.51 -2.20
CA VAL A 72 6.58 2.91 -1.26
C VAL A 72 6.50 2.04 -0.01
N GLY A 73 7.64 1.74 0.60
CA GLY A 73 7.63 0.90 1.80
C GLY A 73 8.98 0.73 2.45
N VAL A 74 8.94 0.16 3.65
CA VAL A 74 10.10 -0.24 4.43
C VAL A 74 10.21 -1.76 4.34
N ASN A 75 11.32 -2.26 3.85
CA ASN A 75 11.59 -3.71 3.71
C ASN A 75 10.47 -4.48 3.00
N ILE A 76 10.10 -4.01 1.80
CA ILE A 76 9.10 -4.70 0.99
C ILE A 76 9.66 -6.02 0.47
N VAL A 77 9.41 -7.10 1.19
CA VAL A 77 9.85 -8.45 0.79
C VAL A 77 9.00 -9.01 -0.35
N CYS A 78 7.72 -8.64 -0.41
CA CYS A 78 6.75 -9.27 -1.30
C CYS A 78 6.73 -8.71 -2.74
N PHE A 79 7.32 -7.54 -3.01
CA PHE A 79 7.15 -6.84 -4.29
C PHE A 79 8.44 -6.24 -4.86
N THR A 80 9.58 -6.53 -4.27
CA THR A 80 10.82 -6.36 -5.00
C THR A 80 10.75 -7.24 -6.23
N LYS A 81 11.10 -6.68 -7.39
CA LYS A 81 11.06 -7.31 -8.71
C LYS A 81 11.08 -8.82 -8.61
N PHE A 82 10.13 -9.49 -9.23
CA PHE A 82 10.21 -10.93 -9.43
C PHE A 82 11.58 -11.24 -10.04
N GLY A 83 12.55 -11.59 -9.20
CA GLY A 83 13.91 -11.95 -9.61
C GLY A 83 15.07 -11.13 -9.07
N ASP A 84 14.88 -9.87 -8.67
CA ASP A 84 16.00 -9.03 -8.17
C ASP A 84 15.75 -8.64 -6.71
N ARG A 85 16.15 -9.50 -5.78
CA ARG A 85 16.25 -9.11 -4.37
C ARG A 85 17.54 -8.32 -4.15
N PRO A 86 17.50 -7.24 -3.38
CA PRO A 86 18.72 -6.73 -2.77
C PRO A 86 19.45 -7.85 -2.05
N ALA A 87 20.76 -7.94 -2.23
CA ALA A 87 21.58 -9.05 -1.70
C ALA A 87 21.57 -9.17 -0.17
N ASP A 88 21.04 -8.17 0.51
CA ASP A 88 20.89 -8.07 1.98
C ASP A 88 19.49 -8.46 2.49
N GLN A 89 18.55 -8.76 1.60
CA GLN A 89 17.22 -9.24 2.00
C GLN A 89 17.16 -10.76 1.98
N THR A 90 17.02 -11.34 3.16
CA THR A 90 16.77 -12.78 3.32
C THR A 90 15.28 -13.10 3.12
N ASP A 91 14.97 -14.37 2.83
CA ASP A 91 13.58 -14.88 2.71
C ASP A 91 12.79 -14.83 4.04
N GLU A 92 13.45 -14.49 5.12
CA GLU A 92 12.93 -14.63 6.48
C GLU A 92 12.19 -13.40 7.00
N GLY A 93 11.99 -12.39 6.15
CA GLY A 93 11.29 -11.17 6.56
C GLY A 93 12.15 -10.25 7.44
N ILE A 94 11.49 -9.43 8.23
CA ILE A 94 12.14 -8.54 9.20
C ILE A 94 12.14 -9.23 10.55
N GLU A 95 13.32 -9.44 11.11
CA GLU A 95 13.41 -9.86 12.50
C GLU A 95 13.04 -8.68 13.41
N ILE A 96 11.97 -8.85 14.19
CA ILE A 96 11.52 -7.88 15.18
C ILE A 96 11.87 -8.45 16.56
N GLY A 97 12.81 -7.79 17.23
CA GLY A 97 13.15 -8.11 18.61
C GLY A 97 12.08 -7.63 19.60
N PRO A 98 12.23 -7.98 20.89
CA PRO A 98 11.27 -7.55 21.90
C PRO A 98 11.24 -6.03 22.07
N GLY A 99 10.06 -5.47 22.33
CA GLY A 99 9.82 -4.04 22.54
C GLY A 99 9.52 -3.27 21.24
N VAL A 100 9.24 -1.99 21.41
CA VAL A 100 8.91 -1.13 20.27
C VAL A 100 10.16 -0.85 19.45
N GLN A 101 10.07 -1.09 18.16
CA GLN A 101 11.12 -0.79 17.20
C GLN A 101 10.61 0.18 16.15
N VAL A 102 11.47 1.08 15.72
CA VAL A 102 11.18 2.01 14.63
C VAL A 102 12.05 1.65 13.44
N ARG A 103 11.42 1.49 12.30
CA ARG A 103 12.08 1.28 11.01
C ARG A 103 11.78 2.47 10.11
N THR A 104 12.76 2.91 9.38
CA THR A 104 12.62 4.01 8.44
C THR A 104 13.25 3.67 7.11
N ALA A 105 12.68 4.22 6.05
CA ALA A 105 13.27 4.15 4.71
C ALA A 105 13.21 5.52 4.05
N PRO A 106 14.36 6.03 3.57
CA PRO A 106 14.38 7.27 2.81
C PRO A 106 13.62 7.06 1.49
N LEU A 107 12.89 8.09 1.09
CA LEU A 107 12.10 8.10 -0.12
C LEU A 107 12.33 9.41 -0.87
N LYS A 108 12.44 9.29 -2.19
CA LYS A 108 12.46 10.44 -3.09
C LYS A 108 11.52 10.20 -4.25
N PHE A 109 10.61 11.11 -4.46
CA PHE A 109 9.75 11.06 -5.64
C PHE A 109 10.54 11.49 -6.88
N SER A 110 10.29 10.85 -8.02
CA SER A 110 10.95 11.17 -9.29
C SER A 110 10.33 12.37 -10.00
N MET A 111 9.17 12.85 -9.52
CA MET A 111 8.40 13.94 -10.13
C MET A 111 7.67 14.77 -9.07
N ASP A 112 7.28 15.95 -9.49
CA ASP A 112 6.32 16.76 -8.74
C ASP A 112 4.91 16.22 -8.96
N GLY A 113 4.09 16.24 -7.94
CA GLY A 113 2.76 15.67 -8.03
C GLY A 113 1.84 16.04 -6.88
N CYS A 114 0.70 15.39 -6.85
CA CYS A 114 -0.28 15.56 -5.79
C CYS A 114 -0.88 14.20 -5.41
N VAL A 115 -0.64 13.78 -4.18
CA VAL A 115 -1.19 12.51 -3.67
C VAL A 115 -2.68 12.68 -3.42
N LYS A 116 -3.48 11.85 -4.08
CA LYS A 116 -4.95 11.85 -3.98
C LYS A 116 -5.48 10.69 -3.14
N TYR A 117 -4.70 9.63 -3.09
CA TYR A 117 -5.06 8.40 -2.40
C TYR A 117 -3.80 7.74 -1.86
N ALA A 118 -3.86 7.23 -0.67
CA ALA A 118 -2.81 6.39 -0.08
C ALA A 118 -3.45 5.23 0.68
N TYR A 119 -2.97 4.05 0.37
CA TYR A 119 -3.39 2.81 0.97
C TYR A 119 -2.25 2.22 1.81
N PRO A 120 -2.42 2.11 3.11
CA PRO A 120 -1.44 1.47 3.98
C PRO A 120 -1.54 -0.05 3.86
N HIS A 121 -0.43 -0.73 4.06
CA HIS A 121 -0.36 -2.16 4.22
C HIS A 121 0.69 -2.52 5.28
N GLY A 122 0.38 -3.48 6.11
CA GLY A 122 1.27 -3.98 7.13
C GLY A 122 0.86 -5.36 7.61
N HIS A 123 1.57 -5.89 8.58
CA HIS A 123 1.34 -7.20 9.19
C HIS A 123 1.12 -7.05 10.69
N ASP A 124 0.91 -8.16 11.36
CA ASP A 124 0.78 -8.23 12.82
C ASP A 124 1.92 -7.49 13.52
N GLU A 125 1.67 -6.98 14.70
CA GLU A 125 2.59 -6.17 15.51
C GLU A 125 2.88 -4.76 14.96
N LEU A 126 2.28 -4.36 13.84
CA LEU A 126 2.42 -3.01 13.34
C LEU A 126 1.73 -2.00 14.26
N LEU A 127 2.44 -0.95 14.65
CA LEU A 127 1.92 0.11 15.52
C LEU A 127 1.61 1.40 14.77
N LEU A 128 2.33 1.66 13.69
CA LEU A 128 2.24 2.92 12.95
C LEU A 128 2.83 2.78 11.56
N ILE A 129 2.21 3.45 10.59
CA ILE A 129 2.83 3.82 9.31
C ILE A 129 2.71 5.33 9.14
N ALA A 130 3.81 6.01 8.82
CA ALA A 130 3.81 7.43 8.51
C ALA A 130 4.65 7.74 7.27
N LEU A 131 4.25 8.79 6.55
CA LEU A 131 5.02 9.44 5.51
C LEU A 131 5.39 10.84 5.99
N GLU A 132 6.68 11.10 6.08
CA GLU A 132 7.20 12.38 6.53
C GLU A 132 7.92 13.12 5.42
N ASN A 133 7.67 14.40 5.30
CA ASN A 133 8.48 15.32 4.50
C ASN A 133 9.62 15.84 5.38
N LYS A 134 10.82 15.36 5.16
CA LYS A 134 12.01 15.72 5.96
C LYS A 134 12.46 17.14 5.68
N THR A 135 12.32 17.60 4.44
CA THR A 135 12.69 18.97 4.05
C THR A 135 11.83 20.01 4.77
N LYS A 136 10.52 19.76 4.85
CA LYS A 136 9.56 20.67 5.51
C LYS A 136 9.32 20.35 6.98
N LYS A 137 9.86 19.24 7.48
CA LYS A 137 9.63 18.73 8.86
C LYS A 137 8.13 18.56 9.14
N GLN A 138 7.44 17.93 8.23
CA GLN A 138 5.98 17.78 8.27
C GLN A 138 5.59 16.32 8.09
N THR A 139 4.72 15.80 8.95
CA THR A 139 4.04 14.53 8.73
C THR A 139 2.92 14.73 7.72
N LEU A 140 3.00 14.04 6.59
CA LEU A 140 2.01 14.12 5.51
C LEU A 140 0.88 13.11 5.71
N LEU A 141 1.23 11.91 6.14
CA LEU A 141 0.31 10.82 6.43
C LEU A 141 0.72 10.13 7.72
N ARG A 142 -0.27 9.70 8.47
CA ARG A 142 -0.08 8.87 9.64
C ARG A 142 -1.25 7.92 9.77
N THR A 143 -0.98 6.63 9.84
CA THR A 143 -1.97 5.58 9.98
C THR A 143 -1.61 4.70 11.17
N ILE A 144 -2.57 4.44 12.02
CA ILE A 144 -2.46 3.53 13.16
C ILE A 144 -3.43 2.39 12.91
N PRO A 145 -2.98 1.14 12.84
CA PRO A 145 -3.88 0.01 12.65
C PRO A 145 -4.75 -0.22 13.89
N ASP A 146 -5.92 -0.78 13.69
CA ASP A 146 -6.66 -1.42 14.75
C ASP A 146 -6.12 -2.84 14.94
N ALA A 147 -5.77 -3.18 16.16
CA ALA A 147 -5.17 -4.46 16.48
C ALA A 147 -5.77 -5.08 17.74
N GLU A 148 -5.71 -6.40 17.84
CA GLU A 148 -6.03 -7.14 19.05
C GLU A 148 -4.98 -6.88 20.14
N ARG A 149 -5.27 -7.33 21.38
CA ARG A 149 -4.33 -7.19 22.50
C ARG A 149 -3.02 -7.95 22.31
N ASP A 150 -3.06 -9.01 21.52
CA ASP A 150 -1.90 -9.85 21.22
C ASP A 150 -1.08 -9.34 20.02
N GLY A 151 -1.45 -8.19 19.44
CA GLY A 151 -0.77 -7.59 18.30
C GLY A 151 -1.30 -8.02 16.94
N THR A 152 -2.26 -8.95 16.88
CA THR A 152 -2.88 -9.38 15.62
C THR A 152 -3.56 -8.20 14.95
N LEU A 153 -3.16 -7.89 13.72
CA LEU A 153 -3.73 -6.82 12.91
C LEU A 153 -5.16 -7.17 12.52
N ARG A 154 -6.10 -6.26 12.77
CA ARG A 154 -7.48 -6.37 12.33
C ARG A 154 -7.70 -5.65 11.01
N GLU A 155 -7.53 -4.34 11.04
CA GLU A 155 -7.79 -3.49 9.88
C GLU A 155 -7.14 -2.12 10.02
N PHE A 156 -7.03 -1.43 8.89
CA PHE A 156 -6.89 0.02 8.89
C PHE A 156 -8.26 0.62 8.73
N LEU A 157 -8.69 1.39 9.72
CA LEU A 157 -10.01 2.01 9.70
C LEU A 157 -10.17 2.89 8.46
N PRO A 158 -11.36 2.96 7.85
CA PRO A 158 -11.60 3.70 6.61
C PRO A 158 -11.14 5.16 6.64
N HIS A 159 -11.22 5.80 7.80
CA HIS A 159 -10.77 7.19 7.99
C HIS A 159 -9.23 7.33 8.04
N GLN A 160 -8.50 6.25 8.12
CA GLN A 160 -7.04 6.23 8.10
C GLN A 160 -6.47 5.97 6.70
N VAL A 161 -7.31 5.58 5.76
CA VAL A 161 -6.97 5.58 4.34
C VAL A 161 -7.08 7.01 3.84
N TYR A 162 -5.96 7.56 3.36
CA TYR A 162 -6.00 8.89 2.80
C TYR A 162 -6.73 8.89 1.45
N LYS A 163 -7.80 9.67 1.37
CA LYS A 163 -8.63 9.80 0.19
C LYS A 163 -9.15 11.22 0.10
N ASP A 164 -8.52 12.02 -0.75
CA ASP A 164 -8.88 13.44 -0.90
C ASP A 164 -8.74 13.90 -2.35
N SER A 165 -9.81 14.45 -2.91
CA SER A 165 -9.79 15.01 -4.25
C SER A 165 -8.90 16.26 -4.38
N GLN A 166 -8.66 17.00 -3.30
CA GLN A 166 -7.69 18.10 -3.27
C GLN A 166 -6.26 17.56 -3.19
N GLY A 167 -6.03 16.56 -2.36
CA GLY A 167 -4.72 15.95 -2.19
C GLY A 167 -3.71 16.83 -1.45
N PHE A 168 -2.50 16.29 -1.28
CA PHE A 168 -1.37 17.08 -0.81
C PHE A 168 -0.22 17.03 -1.82
N PRO A 169 0.54 18.13 -1.97
CA PRO A 169 1.62 18.19 -2.93
C PRO A 169 2.83 17.38 -2.47
N ILE A 170 3.52 16.79 -3.43
CA ILE A 170 4.85 16.20 -3.31
C ILE A 170 5.78 16.84 -4.32
N SER A 171 7.08 16.92 -4.02
CA SER A 171 8.09 17.46 -4.92
C SER A 171 9.28 16.54 -5.04
N LYS A 172 9.83 16.42 -6.25
CA LYS A 172 11.07 15.68 -6.52
C LYS A 172 12.30 16.30 -5.85
N ASP A 173 12.22 17.59 -5.50
CA ASP A 173 13.33 18.34 -4.90
C ASP A 173 13.31 18.27 -3.35
N GLU A 174 12.33 17.58 -2.78
CA GLU A 174 12.18 17.38 -1.34
C GLU A 174 12.55 15.94 -0.96
N ASP A 175 13.03 15.78 0.27
CA ASP A 175 13.36 14.49 0.86
C ASP A 175 12.23 14.02 1.77
N TYR A 176 11.90 12.75 1.65
CA TYR A 176 10.83 12.10 2.41
C TYR A 176 11.36 10.87 3.14
N GLU A 177 10.59 10.40 4.09
CA GLU A 177 10.89 9.20 4.85
C GLU A 177 9.59 8.44 5.16
N MET A 178 9.60 7.15 4.90
CA MET A 178 8.60 6.25 5.46
C MET A 178 9.05 5.84 6.85
N VAL A 179 8.11 5.85 7.79
CA VAL A 179 8.32 5.43 9.19
C VAL A 179 7.33 4.32 9.54
N MET A 180 7.84 3.27 10.14
CA MET A 180 7.07 2.14 10.61
C MET A 180 7.51 1.74 12.02
#